data_e4ea01b25ce546feffdca51b6c0e0dce
#
_entry.id   e4ea01b25ce546feffdca51b6c0e0dce
#
_cell.length_a   1.000
_cell.length_b   1.000
_cell.length_c   1.000
_cell.angle_alpha   90.00
_cell.angle_beta   90.00
_cell.angle_gamma   90.00
#
_symmetry.space_group_name_H-M   'P 1'
#
loop_
_entity.id
_entity.type
_entity.pdbx_description
1 polymer ?
#
loop_
_entity_poly.entity_id
_entity_poly.type
_entity_poly.pdbx_seq_one_letter_code
_entity_poly.pdbx_strand_id
1 'polypeptide(L)'
;MKKSLQTSHPKTNTGTVVKIIIMAIIIAGALMPQITKAQVKVVPPDSIQYQGTLYQKIKIKATYPKVVGYLSFILPLETLTLSTGKFTPNFSNHTSSIGFPVGVNVLYSDRFGFSYELTPTIKASGGSSKMSNLVFDPGTMFRFDHGFTIISRVAFETSGRYGFTPVFNKIYAHTKDVNYFVALSLPTRFGESEPATIGLNLQLGFIFN
;
A
#
# COMPACT_ATOMS: atom_id res chain seq x y z
N MET A 1 40.74 -4.59 42.28
CA MET A 1 39.27 -4.67 42.16
C MET A 1 38.88 -4.66 40.69
N LYS A 2 38.50 -5.82 40.11
CA LYS A 2 38.00 -5.94 38.73
C LYS A 2 36.46 -5.85 38.78
N LYS A 3 35.88 -4.79 38.21
CA LYS A 3 34.44 -4.68 37.99
C LYS A 3 34.06 -5.50 36.75
N SER A 4 33.30 -6.57 36.97
CA SER A 4 32.65 -7.35 35.91
C SER A 4 31.54 -6.50 35.29
N LEU A 5 31.65 -6.17 33.99
CA LEU A 5 30.54 -5.62 33.19
C LEU A 5 29.59 -6.77 32.82
N GLN A 6 28.44 -6.77 33.43
CA GLN A 6 27.35 -7.68 33.09
C GLN A 6 26.60 -7.07 31.89
N THR A 7 26.81 -7.61 30.68
CA THR A 7 26.08 -7.27 29.50
C THR A 7 24.68 -7.91 29.53
N SER A 8 23.66 -7.12 29.84
CA SER A 8 22.27 -7.57 29.72
C SER A 8 21.88 -7.56 28.26
N HIS A 9 21.72 -8.75 27.67
CA HIS A 9 21.08 -8.88 26.34
C HIS A 9 19.58 -8.51 26.44
N PRO A 10 19.06 -7.60 25.61
CA PRO A 10 17.64 -7.33 25.58
C PRO A 10 16.90 -8.57 25.04
N LYS A 11 15.98 -9.12 25.83
CA LYS A 11 15.06 -10.18 25.38
C LYS A 11 14.17 -9.62 24.27
N THR A 12 14.39 -10.06 23.06
CA THR A 12 13.49 -9.79 21.92
C THR A 12 12.12 -10.37 22.23
N ASN A 13 11.13 -9.51 22.35
CA ASN A 13 9.76 -9.91 22.64
C ASN A 13 9.09 -10.43 21.35
N THR A 14 9.42 -11.66 20.97
CA THR A 14 8.93 -12.37 19.78
C THR A 14 7.39 -12.39 19.72
N GLY A 15 6.73 -12.32 20.87
CA GLY A 15 5.27 -12.28 20.97
C GLY A 15 4.62 -11.02 20.37
N THR A 16 5.32 -9.88 20.37
CA THR A 16 4.79 -8.63 19.81
C THR A 16 4.82 -8.66 18.29
N VAL A 17 5.88 -9.18 17.68
CA VAL A 17 6.00 -9.31 16.21
C VAL A 17 4.91 -10.21 15.66
N VAL A 18 4.67 -11.35 16.30
CA VAL A 18 3.60 -12.30 15.91
C VAL A 18 2.23 -11.64 16.02
N LYS A 19 1.96 -10.85 17.07
CA LYS A 19 0.68 -10.14 17.25
C LYS A 19 0.43 -9.11 16.15
N ILE A 20 1.45 -8.36 15.72
CA ILE A 20 1.32 -7.36 14.64
C ILE A 20 1.04 -8.05 13.30
N ILE A 21 1.74 -9.13 12.99
CA ILE A 21 1.50 -9.91 11.76
C ILE A 21 0.08 -10.50 11.77
N ILE A 22 -0.37 -11.05 12.89
CA ILE A 22 -1.73 -11.59 13.05
C ILE A 22 -2.77 -10.47 12.91
N MET A 23 -2.54 -9.30 13.49
CA MET A 23 -3.45 -8.16 13.40
C MET A 23 -3.53 -7.62 11.97
N ALA A 24 -2.41 -7.57 11.23
CA ALA A 24 -2.40 -7.21 9.81
C ALA A 24 -3.18 -8.22 8.95
N ILE A 25 -3.08 -9.51 9.25
CA ILE A 25 -3.83 -10.57 8.55
C ILE A 25 -5.33 -10.48 8.88
N ILE A 26 -5.70 -10.19 10.14
CA ILE A 26 -7.09 -10.03 10.56
C ILE A 26 -7.72 -8.80 9.89
N ILE A 27 -7.01 -7.68 9.81
CA ILE A 27 -7.48 -6.47 9.13
C ILE A 27 -7.65 -6.73 7.63
N ALA A 28 -6.71 -7.45 6.99
CA ALA A 28 -6.84 -7.86 5.60
C ALA A 28 -8.02 -8.82 5.37
N GLY A 29 -8.29 -9.73 6.32
CA GLY A 29 -9.44 -10.63 6.30
C GLY A 29 -10.79 -9.92 6.53
N ALA A 30 -10.84 -8.92 7.41
CA ALA A 30 -12.04 -8.14 7.68
C ALA A 30 -12.44 -7.21 6.52
N LEU A 31 -11.51 -6.89 5.62
CA LEU A 31 -11.77 -6.12 4.39
C LEU A 31 -12.33 -6.99 3.25
N MET A 32 -12.42 -8.31 3.43
CA MET A 32 -13.10 -9.17 2.45
C MET A 32 -14.62 -9.01 2.60
N PRO A 33 -15.36 -8.67 1.52
CA PRO A 33 -16.80 -8.56 1.59
C PRO A 33 -17.39 -9.92 1.96
N GLN A 34 -18.18 -9.97 3.02
CA GLN A 34 -19.01 -11.13 3.37
C GLN A 34 -19.92 -11.41 2.18
N ILE A 35 -19.71 -12.53 1.52
CA ILE A 35 -20.57 -12.99 0.43
C ILE A 35 -21.86 -13.51 1.09
N THR A 36 -22.80 -12.61 1.33
CA THR A 36 -24.18 -13.00 1.60
C THR A 36 -24.75 -13.56 0.30
N LYS A 37 -25.07 -14.85 0.28
CA LYS A 37 -25.79 -15.51 -0.81
C LYS A 37 -27.23 -14.98 -0.85
N ALA A 38 -27.43 -13.79 -1.44
CA ALA A 38 -28.76 -13.41 -1.88
C ALA A 38 -29.09 -14.26 -3.11
N GLN A 39 -30.19 -14.98 -3.08
CA GLN A 39 -30.73 -15.68 -4.25
C GLN A 39 -31.04 -14.66 -5.34
N VAL A 40 -30.15 -14.51 -6.30
CA VAL A 40 -30.34 -13.64 -7.46
C VAL A 40 -31.17 -14.43 -8.45
N LYS A 41 -32.38 -13.90 -8.74
CA LYS A 41 -33.17 -14.29 -9.90
C LYS A 41 -32.26 -14.13 -11.12
N VAL A 42 -31.97 -15.24 -11.82
CA VAL A 42 -31.07 -15.26 -12.98
C VAL A 42 -31.75 -14.48 -14.12
N VAL A 43 -31.46 -13.19 -14.16
CA VAL A 43 -31.64 -12.39 -15.38
C VAL A 43 -30.31 -12.48 -16.13
N PRO A 44 -30.28 -12.76 -17.46
CA PRO A 44 -29.02 -12.80 -18.20
C PRO A 44 -28.30 -11.46 -17.97
N PRO A 45 -27.04 -11.47 -17.52
CA PRO A 45 -26.38 -10.28 -16.96
C PRO A 45 -26.13 -9.15 -17.98
N ASP A 46 -26.41 -9.37 -19.25
CA ASP A 46 -26.01 -8.46 -20.33
C ASP A 46 -27.17 -8.05 -21.25
N SER A 47 -28.45 -8.16 -20.82
CA SER A 47 -29.58 -7.72 -21.65
C SER A 47 -30.48 -6.72 -20.92
N ILE A 48 -30.89 -5.69 -21.62
CA ILE A 48 -31.89 -4.70 -21.18
C ILE A 48 -33.09 -4.88 -22.06
N GLN A 49 -34.29 -5.10 -21.49
CA GLN A 49 -35.55 -5.13 -22.22
C GLN A 49 -36.14 -3.73 -22.20
N TYR A 50 -36.29 -3.13 -23.41
CA TYR A 50 -36.95 -1.85 -23.59
C TYR A 50 -38.07 -2.02 -24.63
N GLN A 51 -39.28 -1.67 -24.27
CA GLN A 51 -40.49 -1.80 -25.14
C GLN A 51 -40.64 -3.19 -25.77
N GLY A 52 -40.38 -4.26 -25.01
CA GLY A 52 -40.48 -5.63 -25.50
C GLY A 52 -39.31 -6.14 -26.35
N THR A 53 -38.36 -5.27 -26.69
CA THR A 53 -37.15 -5.64 -27.44
C THR A 53 -35.97 -5.88 -26.51
N LEU A 54 -35.28 -6.97 -26.73
CA LEU A 54 -34.09 -7.36 -25.93
C LEU A 54 -32.85 -6.72 -26.53
N TYR A 55 -32.22 -5.80 -25.81
CA TYR A 55 -30.95 -5.18 -26.19
C TYR A 55 -29.80 -5.85 -25.45
N GLN A 56 -28.87 -6.41 -26.20
CA GLN A 56 -27.67 -6.99 -25.62
C GLN A 56 -26.65 -5.87 -25.33
N LYS A 57 -26.16 -5.78 -24.08
CA LYS A 57 -25.14 -4.83 -23.72
C LYS A 57 -23.83 -5.20 -24.41
N ILE A 58 -23.39 -4.40 -25.37
CA ILE A 58 -22.09 -4.60 -26.02
C ILE A 58 -21.01 -4.36 -24.96
N LYS A 59 -20.29 -5.40 -24.57
CA LYS A 59 -19.07 -5.26 -23.78
C LYS A 59 -17.99 -4.62 -24.67
N ILE A 60 -17.79 -3.31 -24.53
CA ILE A 60 -16.65 -2.65 -25.16
C ILE A 60 -15.39 -3.26 -24.54
N LYS A 61 -14.63 -4.01 -25.34
CA LYS A 61 -13.36 -4.58 -24.89
C LYS A 61 -12.40 -3.42 -24.55
N ALA A 62 -11.86 -3.42 -23.36
CA ALA A 62 -10.89 -2.40 -22.98
C ALA A 62 -9.70 -2.43 -23.94
N THR A 63 -9.29 -1.24 -24.41
CA THR A 63 -8.10 -1.10 -25.26
C THR A 63 -6.87 -0.94 -24.36
N TYR A 64 -5.84 -1.72 -24.60
CA TYR A 64 -4.57 -1.66 -23.90
C TYR A 64 -3.44 -1.20 -24.83
N PRO A 65 -2.38 -0.53 -24.31
CA PRO A 65 -2.19 -0.16 -22.91
C PRO A 65 -3.13 0.98 -22.46
N LYS A 66 -3.61 0.92 -21.20
CA LYS A 66 -4.37 1.99 -20.57
C LYS A 66 -3.52 2.66 -19.51
N VAL A 67 -3.46 3.99 -19.53
CA VAL A 67 -2.74 4.80 -18.53
C VAL A 67 -3.73 5.41 -17.55
N VAL A 68 -3.49 5.26 -16.26
CA VAL A 68 -4.30 5.84 -15.18
C VAL A 68 -3.40 6.50 -14.14
N GLY A 69 -3.71 7.74 -13.78
CA GLY A 69 -3.03 8.48 -12.72
C GLY A 69 -3.65 8.24 -11.36
N TYR A 70 -2.88 8.47 -10.30
CA TYR A 70 -3.40 8.45 -8.93
C TYR A 70 -2.66 9.42 -8.01
N LEU A 71 -3.37 9.84 -6.95
CA LEU A 71 -2.86 10.63 -5.84
C LEU A 71 -3.21 9.93 -4.53
N SER A 72 -2.34 10.05 -3.53
CA SER A 72 -2.61 9.43 -2.23
C SER A 72 -1.84 10.06 -1.09
N PHE A 73 -2.17 9.62 0.13
CA PHE A 73 -1.42 9.86 1.37
C PHE A 73 -0.89 8.54 1.88
N ILE A 74 0.37 8.52 2.30
CA ILE A 74 0.95 7.41 3.06
C ILE A 74 1.19 7.88 4.49
N LEU A 75 0.61 7.16 5.43
CA LEU A 75 0.87 7.30 6.84
C LEU A 75 1.71 6.10 7.30
N PRO A 76 3.02 6.29 7.58
CA PRO A 76 3.78 5.27 8.27
C PRO A 76 3.14 5.02 9.64
N LEU A 77 2.90 3.77 9.98
CA LEU A 77 2.36 3.39 11.28
C LEU A 77 3.48 3.04 12.24
N GLU A 78 4.37 2.17 11.80
CA GLU A 78 5.46 1.65 12.61
C GLU A 78 6.65 1.25 11.72
N THR A 79 7.85 1.34 12.28
CA THR A 79 9.09 0.91 11.63
C THR A 79 9.87 -0.02 12.56
N LEU A 80 10.24 -1.19 12.06
CA LEU A 80 11.15 -2.13 12.71
C LEU A 80 12.57 -1.90 12.19
N THR A 81 13.51 -1.62 13.08
CA THR A 81 14.94 -1.58 12.76
C THR A 81 15.52 -2.99 12.95
N LEU A 82 16.00 -3.59 11.85
CA LEU A 82 16.39 -5.00 11.84
C LEU A 82 17.61 -5.31 12.72
N SER A 83 18.60 -4.41 12.80
CA SER A 83 19.82 -4.59 13.59
C SER A 83 19.57 -4.62 15.10
N THR A 84 18.53 -3.93 15.57
CA THR A 84 18.23 -3.80 17.01
C THR A 84 16.95 -4.50 17.44
N GLY A 85 16.12 -4.93 16.49
CA GLY A 85 14.76 -5.43 16.73
C GLY A 85 13.82 -4.38 17.34
N LYS A 86 14.18 -3.09 17.25
CA LYS A 86 13.41 -1.99 17.84
C LYS A 86 12.25 -1.58 16.92
N PHE A 87 11.06 -1.53 17.48
CA PHE A 87 9.88 -0.94 16.87
C PHE A 87 9.80 0.56 17.22
N THR A 88 9.56 1.38 16.23
CA THR A 88 9.40 2.82 16.39
C THR A 88 8.09 3.26 15.74
N PRO A 89 7.07 3.66 16.51
CA PRO A 89 5.83 4.20 15.96
C PRO A 89 6.07 5.58 15.35
N ASN A 90 5.29 5.92 14.31
CA ASN A 90 5.45 7.17 13.57
C ASN A 90 5.29 8.41 14.47
N PHE A 91 4.31 8.40 15.34
CA PHE A 91 4.03 9.53 16.24
C PHE A 91 4.75 9.36 17.59
N SER A 92 6.07 9.34 17.57
CA SER A 92 6.89 9.16 18.77
C SER A 92 7.91 10.28 18.94
N ASN A 93 8.20 10.66 20.17
CA ASN A 93 9.23 11.65 20.53
C ASN A 93 9.09 12.98 19.76
N HIS A 94 7.87 13.50 19.64
CA HIS A 94 7.55 14.73 18.88
C HIS A 94 8.01 14.69 17.42
N THR A 95 8.12 13.48 16.85
CA THR A 95 8.49 13.27 15.44
C THR A 95 7.36 12.52 14.75
N SER A 96 7.03 12.97 13.54
CA SER A 96 6.09 12.28 12.66
C SER A 96 6.50 12.43 11.20
N SER A 97 6.07 11.51 10.36
CA SER A 97 6.26 11.60 8.92
C SER A 97 4.99 11.25 8.17
N ILE A 98 4.83 11.85 6.99
CA ILE A 98 3.74 11.59 6.07
C ILE A 98 4.27 11.65 4.64
N GLY A 99 3.79 10.76 3.77
CA GLY A 99 4.11 10.75 2.34
C GLY A 99 2.93 11.23 1.49
N PHE A 100 3.24 11.82 0.34
CA PHE A 100 2.25 12.30 -0.65
C PHE A 100 2.53 11.67 -2.01
N PRO A 101 2.21 10.38 -2.22
CA PRO A 101 2.44 9.71 -3.47
C PRO A 101 1.63 10.29 -4.63
N VAL A 102 2.33 10.50 -5.72
CA VAL A 102 1.78 10.75 -7.06
C VAL A 102 2.25 9.63 -7.96
N GLY A 103 1.37 9.02 -8.73
CA GLY A 103 1.80 7.91 -9.55
C GLY A 103 0.98 7.71 -10.81
N VAL A 104 1.52 6.88 -11.68
CA VAL A 104 0.94 6.46 -12.94
C VAL A 104 1.01 4.94 -13.04
N ASN A 105 -0.14 4.32 -13.37
CA ASN A 105 -0.21 2.91 -13.69
C ASN A 105 -0.41 2.75 -15.19
N VAL A 106 0.41 1.92 -15.82
CA VAL A 106 0.29 1.53 -17.23
C VAL A 106 -0.20 0.08 -17.26
N LEU A 107 -1.47 -0.08 -17.61
CA LEU A 107 -2.13 -1.39 -17.67
C LEU A 107 -1.95 -2.00 -19.06
N TYR A 108 -1.45 -3.21 -19.13
CA TYR A 108 -1.28 -3.98 -20.37
C TYR A 108 -2.36 -5.05 -20.55
N SER A 109 -3.10 -5.33 -19.50
CA SER A 109 -4.26 -6.21 -19.52
C SER A 109 -5.20 -5.88 -18.35
N ASP A 110 -6.33 -6.59 -18.27
CA ASP A 110 -7.23 -6.49 -17.11
C ASP A 110 -6.53 -6.88 -15.79
N ARG A 111 -5.48 -7.71 -15.85
CA ARG A 111 -4.81 -8.29 -14.68
C ARG A 111 -3.39 -7.81 -14.44
N PHE A 112 -2.70 -7.33 -15.46
CA PHE A 112 -1.28 -6.99 -15.36
C PHE A 112 -1.00 -5.55 -15.78
N GLY A 113 -0.06 -4.91 -15.09
CA GLY A 113 0.44 -3.57 -15.42
C GLY A 113 1.74 -3.24 -14.71
N PHE A 114 2.23 -2.04 -14.99
CA PHE A 114 3.35 -1.42 -14.27
C PHE A 114 2.84 -0.21 -13.48
N SER A 115 3.44 0.01 -12.32
CA SER A 115 3.15 1.14 -11.44
C SER A 115 4.42 1.96 -11.27
N TYR A 116 4.32 3.26 -11.46
CA TYR A 116 5.39 4.23 -11.22
C TYR A 116 4.89 5.23 -10.20
N GLU A 117 5.60 5.34 -9.07
CA GLU A 117 5.22 6.23 -7.97
C GLU A 117 6.40 7.13 -7.60
N LEU A 118 6.10 8.38 -7.34
CA LEU A 118 7.00 9.36 -6.77
C LEU A 118 6.39 9.85 -5.45
N THR A 119 7.13 9.66 -4.34
CA THR A 119 6.62 9.95 -2.99
C THR A 119 7.52 10.94 -2.28
N PRO A 120 7.20 12.25 -2.28
CA PRO A 120 7.78 13.19 -1.34
C PRO A 120 7.31 12.85 0.08
N THR A 121 8.27 12.78 1.01
CA THR A 121 8.00 12.52 2.44
C THR A 121 8.34 13.77 3.25
N ILE A 122 7.38 14.22 4.03
CA ILE A 122 7.53 15.32 4.98
C ILE A 122 7.73 14.74 6.36
N LYS A 123 8.75 15.21 7.06
CA LYS A 123 9.02 14.88 8.46
C LYS A 123 8.87 16.13 9.31
N ALA A 124 8.07 16.02 10.35
CA ALA A 124 7.94 17.02 11.41
C ALA A 124 8.74 16.57 12.62
N SER A 125 9.51 17.49 13.22
CA SER A 125 10.29 17.25 14.43
C SER A 125 10.59 18.56 15.13
N GLY A 126 10.40 18.63 16.45
CA GLY A 126 10.73 19.81 17.26
C GLY A 126 10.03 21.10 16.84
N GLY A 127 8.78 21.03 16.35
CA GLY A 127 7.98 22.18 15.92
C GLY A 127 8.29 22.69 14.50
N SER A 128 9.19 22.05 13.76
CA SER A 128 9.47 22.34 12.35
C SER A 128 9.13 21.18 11.44
N SER A 129 8.81 21.49 10.18
CA SER A 129 8.53 20.48 9.15
C SER A 129 9.38 20.73 7.92
N LYS A 130 9.92 19.65 7.34
CA LYS A 130 10.71 19.73 6.10
C LYS A 130 10.49 18.48 5.24
N MET A 131 10.69 18.61 3.95
CA MET A 131 10.82 17.45 3.08
C MET A 131 12.08 16.68 3.49
N SER A 132 11.91 15.43 3.91
CA SER A 132 13.00 14.59 4.40
C SER A 132 13.55 13.67 3.32
N ASN A 133 12.70 13.29 2.38
CA ASN A 133 13.06 12.30 1.37
C ASN A 133 12.12 12.38 0.17
N LEU A 134 12.62 11.99 -0.99
CA LEU A 134 11.85 11.71 -2.19
C LEU A 134 12.12 10.27 -2.59
N VAL A 135 11.07 9.49 -2.71
CA VAL A 135 11.16 8.07 -3.08
C VAL A 135 10.64 7.91 -4.50
N PHE A 136 11.38 7.20 -5.34
CA PHE A 136 10.96 6.73 -6.65
C PHE A 136 10.76 5.21 -6.60
N ASP A 137 9.51 4.78 -6.83
CA ASP A 137 9.06 3.40 -6.65
C ASP A 137 8.48 2.81 -7.96
N PRO A 138 9.30 2.40 -8.93
CA PRO A 138 8.81 1.64 -10.09
C PRO A 138 8.51 0.19 -9.68
N GLY A 139 7.48 -0.40 -10.31
CA GLY A 139 7.13 -1.78 -10.01
C GLY A 139 6.10 -2.41 -10.92
N THR A 140 5.79 -3.65 -10.65
CA THR A 140 4.76 -4.43 -11.32
C THR A 140 3.49 -4.51 -10.48
N MET A 141 2.35 -4.64 -11.13
CA MET A 141 1.06 -4.79 -10.46
C MET A 141 0.25 -5.94 -11.05
N PHE A 142 -0.39 -6.69 -10.15
CA PHE A 142 -1.34 -7.73 -10.49
C PHE A 142 -2.70 -7.40 -9.89
N ARG A 143 -3.70 -7.33 -10.76
CA ARG A 143 -5.08 -6.98 -10.41
C ARG A 143 -5.92 -8.24 -10.32
N PHE A 144 -6.69 -8.32 -9.27
CA PHE A 144 -7.64 -9.41 -9.01
C PHE A 144 -9.06 -8.90 -9.08
N ASP A 145 -9.99 -9.82 -9.06
CA ASP A 145 -11.41 -9.49 -9.03
C ASP A 145 -11.78 -8.70 -7.76
N HIS A 146 -12.89 -8.00 -7.78
CA HIS A 146 -13.40 -7.20 -6.67
C HIS A 146 -12.49 -6.02 -6.25
N GLY A 147 -11.64 -5.51 -7.16
CA GLY A 147 -10.80 -4.33 -6.90
C GLY A 147 -9.61 -4.55 -5.99
N PHE A 148 -9.18 -5.80 -5.80
CA PHE A 148 -7.95 -6.13 -5.09
C PHE A 148 -6.76 -6.08 -6.05
N THR A 149 -5.62 -5.53 -5.58
CA THR A 149 -4.40 -5.43 -6.39
C THR A 149 -3.19 -5.65 -5.49
N ILE A 150 -2.24 -6.45 -5.95
CA ILE A 150 -0.92 -6.60 -5.34
C ILE A 150 0.08 -5.86 -6.23
N ILE A 151 0.88 -4.97 -5.63
CA ILE A 151 1.92 -4.22 -6.32
C ILE A 151 3.25 -4.55 -5.66
N SER A 152 4.27 -4.84 -6.45
CA SER A 152 5.64 -5.04 -5.98
C SER A 152 6.53 -3.98 -6.62
N ARG A 153 7.11 -3.11 -5.81
CA ARG A 153 7.95 -1.99 -6.24
C ARG A 153 9.37 -2.13 -5.76
N VAL A 154 10.31 -1.68 -6.57
CA VAL A 154 11.69 -1.36 -6.13
C VAL A 154 11.71 0.11 -5.73
N ALA A 155 12.40 0.45 -4.65
CA ALA A 155 12.44 1.79 -4.11
C ALA A 155 13.85 2.38 -4.18
N PHE A 156 13.93 3.63 -4.60
CA PHE A 156 15.15 4.43 -4.62
C PHE A 156 14.86 5.76 -3.92
N GLU A 157 15.64 6.08 -2.89
CA GLU A 157 15.45 7.26 -2.06
C GLU A 157 16.55 8.29 -2.26
N THR A 158 16.20 9.57 -2.22
CA THR A 158 17.19 10.66 -2.26
C THR A 158 18.13 10.69 -1.05
N SER A 159 17.77 9.99 0.02
CA SER A 159 18.64 9.72 1.17
C SER A 159 19.78 8.73 0.87
N GLY A 160 19.80 8.11 -0.32
CA GLY A 160 20.74 7.05 -0.69
C GLY A 160 20.29 5.65 -0.25
N ARG A 161 19.12 5.52 0.36
CA ARG A 161 18.52 4.21 0.68
C ARG A 161 17.83 3.64 -0.55
N TYR A 162 17.78 2.31 -0.60
CA TYR A 162 17.07 1.56 -1.63
C TYR A 162 16.33 0.37 -0.99
N GLY A 163 15.47 -0.28 -1.75
CA GLY A 163 14.77 -1.45 -1.22
C GLY A 163 13.62 -1.88 -2.07
N PHE A 164 12.62 -2.48 -1.43
CA PHE A 164 11.41 -2.93 -2.09
C PHE A 164 10.18 -2.66 -1.21
N THR A 165 9.03 -2.53 -1.87
CA THR A 165 7.76 -2.20 -1.21
C THR A 165 6.65 -3.07 -1.79
N PRO A 166 6.29 -4.20 -1.15
CA PRO A 166 5.04 -4.87 -1.45
C PRO A 166 3.86 -4.04 -0.94
N VAL A 167 2.83 -3.90 -1.77
CA VAL A 167 1.63 -3.13 -1.50
C VAL A 167 0.39 -3.98 -1.76
N PHE A 168 -0.50 -4.04 -0.79
CA PHE A 168 -1.80 -4.69 -0.85
C PHE A 168 -2.87 -3.61 -0.94
N ASN A 169 -3.42 -3.41 -2.13
CA ASN A 169 -4.36 -2.34 -2.44
C ASN A 169 -5.77 -2.89 -2.61
N LYS A 170 -6.76 -2.15 -2.13
CA LYS A 170 -8.17 -2.44 -2.28
C LYS A 170 -8.93 -1.19 -2.69
N ILE A 171 -9.59 -1.24 -3.85
CA ILE A 171 -10.59 -0.25 -4.23
C ILE A 171 -11.88 -0.57 -3.47
N TYR A 172 -12.37 0.39 -2.69
CA TYR A 172 -13.56 0.22 -1.84
C TYR A 172 -14.76 1.03 -2.32
N ALA A 173 -14.54 2.05 -3.15
CA ALA A 173 -15.61 2.85 -3.74
C ALA A 173 -15.27 3.25 -5.17
N HIS A 174 -16.30 3.31 -6.01
CA HIS A 174 -16.22 3.66 -7.41
C HIS A 174 -17.16 4.82 -7.71
N THR A 175 -16.67 5.81 -8.47
CA THR A 175 -17.48 6.83 -9.11
C THR A 175 -17.26 6.77 -10.61
N LYS A 176 -17.91 7.65 -11.35
CA LYS A 176 -17.73 7.73 -12.81
C LYS A 176 -16.28 8.04 -13.21
N ASP A 177 -15.63 8.94 -12.50
CA ASP A 177 -14.34 9.51 -12.89
C ASP A 177 -13.18 9.12 -11.93
N VAL A 178 -13.52 8.64 -10.75
CA VAL A 178 -12.54 8.36 -9.66
C VAL A 178 -12.87 7.09 -8.91
N ASN A 179 -11.86 6.29 -8.63
CA ASN A 179 -11.92 5.15 -7.72
C ASN A 179 -11.16 5.47 -6.46
N TYR A 180 -11.75 5.17 -5.30
CA TYR A 180 -11.13 5.36 -3.99
C TYR A 180 -10.51 4.06 -3.51
N PHE A 181 -9.30 4.13 -2.99
CA PHE A 181 -8.60 2.96 -2.50
C PHE A 181 -8.00 3.13 -1.11
N VAL A 182 -7.84 2.01 -0.43
CA VAL A 182 -7.01 1.84 0.75
C VAL A 182 -5.94 0.81 0.45
N ALA A 183 -4.72 1.03 0.96
CA ALA A 183 -3.66 0.06 0.81
C ALA A 183 -2.82 -0.07 2.09
N LEU A 184 -2.24 -1.25 2.28
CA LEU A 184 -1.18 -1.51 3.24
C LEU A 184 0.11 -1.74 2.47
N SER A 185 1.19 -1.08 2.86
CA SER A 185 2.52 -1.29 2.29
C SER A 185 3.54 -1.67 3.35
N LEU A 186 4.48 -2.51 2.96
CA LEU A 186 5.55 -3.02 3.82
C LEU A 186 6.92 -2.63 3.23
N PRO A 187 7.30 -1.33 3.28
CA PRO A 187 8.58 -0.91 2.76
C PRO A 187 9.73 -1.55 3.53
N THR A 188 10.60 -2.23 2.81
CA THR A 188 11.88 -2.70 3.31
C THR A 188 12.96 -1.81 2.72
N ARG A 189 13.81 -1.24 3.56
CA ARG A 189 14.85 -0.29 3.16
C ARG A 189 16.21 -0.71 3.65
N PHE A 190 17.20 -0.55 2.78
CA PHE A 190 18.61 -0.81 3.00
C PHE A 190 19.41 0.44 2.66
N GLY A 191 20.63 0.57 3.17
CA GLY A 191 21.54 1.65 2.87
C GLY A 191 22.78 1.54 3.74
N GLU A 192 23.86 2.23 3.34
CA GLU A 192 25.13 2.18 4.08
C GLU A 192 25.13 3.08 5.33
N SER A 193 24.39 4.19 5.28
CA SER A 193 24.37 5.21 6.33
C SER A 193 23.34 4.92 7.44
N GLU A 194 22.40 4.04 7.20
CA GLU A 194 21.31 3.73 8.14
C GLU A 194 21.04 2.23 8.21
N PRO A 195 20.63 1.71 9.38
CA PRO A 195 20.26 0.31 9.54
C PRO A 195 19.11 -0.09 8.62
N ALA A 196 19.11 -1.36 8.19
CA ALA A 196 18.00 -1.92 7.44
C ALA A 196 16.71 -1.88 8.27
N THR A 197 15.60 -1.54 7.60
CA THR A 197 14.30 -1.37 8.25
C THR A 197 13.18 -2.05 7.47
N ILE A 198 12.13 -2.45 8.20
CA ILE A 198 10.84 -2.84 7.63
C ILE A 198 9.78 -1.92 8.22
N GLY A 199 9.02 -1.24 7.36
CA GLY A 199 7.90 -0.39 7.76
C GLY A 199 6.56 -1.08 7.57
N LEU A 200 5.56 -0.58 8.28
CA LEU A 200 4.14 -0.81 8.01
C LEU A 200 3.50 0.54 7.75
N ASN A 201 2.91 0.73 6.57
CA ASN A 201 2.24 1.97 6.22
C ASN A 201 0.79 1.74 5.83
N LEU A 202 -0.06 2.69 6.15
CA LEU A 202 -1.41 2.82 5.62
C LEU A 202 -1.40 3.87 4.50
N GLN A 203 -1.99 3.54 3.35
CA GLN A 203 -2.14 4.44 2.22
C GLN A 203 -3.62 4.62 1.88
N LEU A 204 -4.04 5.86 1.66
CA LEU A 204 -5.39 6.24 1.22
C LEU A 204 -5.27 7.11 -0.04
N GLY A 205 -6.10 6.87 -1.03
CA GLY A 205 -6.01 7.65 -2.26
C GLY A 205 -7.12 7.44 -3.27
N PHE A 206 -6.92 8.07 -4.42
CA PHE A 206 -7.83 8.04 -5.57
C PHE A 206 -7.07 7.76 -6.86
N ILE A 207 -7.70 6.94 -7.70
CA ILE A 207 -7.25 6.59 -9.04
C ILE A 207 -8.22 7.27 -10.02
N PHE A 208 -7.69 8.03 -10.97
CA PHE A 208 -8.47 8.67 -12.03
C PHE A 208 -8.74 7.66 -13.16
N ASN A 209 -9.99 7.58 -13.63
CA ASN A 209 -10.44 6.63 -14.66
C ASN A 209 -10.15 7.10 -16.09
#